data_ddfb2893f06a287c84db5f267683aa43
#
_entry.id   ddfb2893f06a287c84db5f267683aa43
#
_cell.length_a   1.000
_cell.length_b   1.000
_cell.length_c   1.000
_cell.angle_alpha   90.00
_cell.angle_beta   90.00
_cell.angle_gamma   90.00
#
_symmetry.space_group_name_H-M   'P 1'
#
loop_
_entity.id
_entity.type
_entity.pdbx_description
1 polymer ?
#
loop_
_entity_poly.entity_id
_entity_poly.type
_entity_poly.pdbx_seq_one_letter_code
_entity_poly.pdbx_strand_id
1 'polypeptide(L)'
;MPQFSTFHSENRDWTFNHLTVHRGTGAVYVGAINRVYKLTGNLTIQVAHKTGPEEDNKSCYPPLIVQPCSEVLTLTNNVNKLLIIDYSENRLLACGSLYQGVCKLLRLDDLFILVEPSHKKEHYLSSVNKTGTMYGVIVRSEGEDGKLFIGTAVDGKQDYFPTLSSRKLPRDPESSAMLDYELHSDFVSSLIKIPSDTLALVSHFDIFYIYGFASGGFVYFLTVQPETPEGVAINSAGDLFYTSRIVRLCKDDPKFHSYVSLPFGCTRAGVEYRLLQAAYLAKPGDALAQAFNISSQDDVLFAIFSKGQKQYHHPPDDSALCAFPIRAINLQIKERLQSCYQGEGNLELNWLLGKDVQCTKAPVPIDDNFCGLDINQPLGGSTPVEGLTLYTTSRDRMTSVASYVYNGYSVVFVGTKSGKLKK
;
A
#
# COMPACT_ATOMS: atom_id res chain seq x y z
N MET A 1 3.79 31.37 -22.88
CA MET A 1 3.79 30.88 -21.50
C MET A 1 3.04 29.56 -21.49
N PRO A 2 3.49 28.52 -20.81
CA PRO A 2 2.69 27.30 -20.69
C PRO A 2 1.37 27.65 -19.99
N GLN A 3 0.26 27.24 -20.60
CA GLN A 3 -1.07 27.45 -20.03
C GLN A 3 -1.30 26.37 -18.97
N PHE A 4 -1.41 26.75 -17.72
CA PHE A 4 -1.73 25.84 -16.62
C PHE A 4 -3.23 25.79 -16.41
N SER A 5 -3.78 24.59 -16.32
CA SER A 5 -5.16 24.37 -15.86
C SER A 5 -5.16 24.11 -14.36
N THR A 6 -6.10 24.67 -13.65
CA THR A 6 -6.25 24.49 -12.20
C THR A 6 -7.66 24.03 -11.85
N PHE A 7 -7.75 23.19 -10.86
CA PHE A 7 -9.01 22.75 -10.27
C PHE A 7 -9.02 23.07 -8.78
N HIS A 8 -10.13 23.63 -8.29
CA HIS A 8 -10.36 23.91 -6.89
C HIS A 8 -11.62 23.17 -6.42
N SER A 9 -11.58 22.63 -5.20
CA SER A 9 -12.75 22.00 -4.59
C SER A 9 -13.82 23.07 -4.23
N GLU A 10 -15.05 22.63 -4.10
CA GLU A 10 -16.19 23.47 -3.67
C GLU A 10 -15.99 24.07 -2.27
N ASN A 11 -15.28 23.36 -1.41
CA ASN A 11 -14.94 23.78 -0.05
C ASN A 11 -13.42 23.66 0.16
N ARG A 12 -12.81 24.73 0.66
CA ARG A 12 -11.36 24.79 0.91
C ARG A 12 -10.87 23.77 1.94
N ASP A 13 -11.74 23.37 2.87
CA ASP A 13 -11.43 22.39 3.91
C ASP A 13 -11.48 20.94 3.38
N TRP A 14 -12.04 20.72 2.20
CA TRP A 14 -12.09 19.40 1.56
C TRP A 14 -10.85 19.15 0.73
N THR A 15 -9.79 18.79 1.43
CA THR A 15 -8.49 18.53 0.81
C THR A 15 -8.52 17.28 -0.08
N PHE A 16 -7.69 17.29 -1.11
CA PHE A 16 -7.50 16.16 -2.00
C PHE A 16 -6.62 15.11 -1.32
N ASN A 17 -7.02 13.84 -1.41
CA ASN A 17 -6.33 12.72 -0.79
C ASN A 17 -5.69 11.81 -1.83
N HIS A 18 -6.37 11.55 -2.94
CA HIS A 18 -5.91 10.65 -4.00
C HIS A 18 -6.19 11.23 -5.37
N LEU A 19 -5.36 10.83 -6.32
CA LEU A 19 -5.47 11.18 -7.72
C LEU A 19 -5.19 9.93 -8.56
N THR A 20 -6.03 9.67 -9.56
CA THR A 20 -5.74 8.68 -10.60
C THR A 20 -6.14 9.21 -11.97
N VAL A 21 -5.31 8.93 -12.97
CA VAL A 21 -5.54 9.37 -14.35
C VAL A 21 -5.81 8.15 -15.21
N HIS A 22 -6.91 8.16 -15.94
CA HIS A 22 -7.25 7.08 -16.86
C HIS A 22 -6.28 7.06 -18.04
N ARG A 23 -5.54 5.96 -18.19
CA ARG A 23 -4.45 5.84 -19.18
C ARG A 23 -4.88 6.04 -20.63
N GLY A 24 -6.10 5.60 -20.99
CA GLY A 24 -6.59 5.66 -22.38
C GLY A 24 -7.28 6.99 -22.71
N THR A 25 -7.98 7.62 -21.77
CA THR A 25 -8.80 8.82 -22.03
C THR A 25 -8.22 10.12 -21.49
N GLY A 26 -7.23 10.04 -20.58
CA GLY A 26 -6.70 11.19 -19.87
C GLY A 26 -7.67 11.81 -18.85
N ALA A 27 -8.84 11.19 -18.61
CA ALA A 27 -9.76 11.64 -17.57
C ALA A 27 -9.10 11.53 -16.19
N VAL A 28 -9.31 12.53 -15.35
CA VAL A 28 -8.70 12.65 -14.03
C VAL A 28 -9.75 12.39 -12.96
N TYR A 29 -9.50 11.45 -12.08
CA TYR A 29 -10.35 11.17 -10.92
C TYR A 29 -9.64 11.65 -9.65
N VAL A 30 -10.36 12.42 -8.82
CA VAL A 30 -9.82 13.00 -7.60
C VAL A 30 -10.66 12.55 -6.42
N GLY A 31 -10.05 11.86 -5.48
CA GLY A 31 -10.65 11.54 -4.18
C GLY A 31 -10.31 12.64 -3.17
N ALA A 32 -11.34 13.22 -2.61
CA ALA A 32 -11.25 14.30 -1.64
C ALA A 32 -12.06 13.98 -0.38
N ILE A 33 -12.01 14.86 0.61
CA ILE A 33 -12.93 14.80 1.73
C ILE A 33 -14.36 15.06 1.20
N ASN A 34 -15.28 14.14 1.46
CA ASN A 34 -16.69 14.19 1.12
C ASN A 34 -17.02 14.19 -0.39
N ARG A 35 -16.06 14.05 -1.27
CA ARG A 35 -16.26 14.06 -2.72
C ARG A 35 -15.32 13.12 -3.47
N VAL A 36 -15.85 12.59 -4.56
CA VAL A 36 -15.06 12.04 -5.67
C VAL A 36 -15.40 12.82 -6.92
N TYR A 37 -14.40 13.38 -7.57
CA TYR A 37 -14.56 14.17 -8.80
C TYR A 37 -14.07 13.40 -10.01
N LYS A 38 -14.79 13.56 -11.13
CA LYS A 38 -14.29 13.26 -12.46
C LYS A 38 -14.05 14.55 -13.21
N LEU A 39 -12.84 14.73 -13.72
CA LEU A 39 -12.39 15.88 -14.46
C LEU A 39 -11.93 15.47 -15.87
N THR A 40 -12.00 16.40 -16.80
CA THR A 40 -11.30 16.26 -18.08
C THR A 40 -9.79 16.34 -17.89
N GLY A 41 -8.99 16.01 -18.92
CA GLY A 41 -7.54 16.22 -18.92
C GLY A 41 -7.13 17.70 -18.72
N ASN A 42 -8.04 18.65 -18.99
CA ASN A 42 -7.85 20.09 -18.74
C ASN A 42 -8.38 20.52 -17.35
N LEU A 43 -8.64 19.56 -16.47
CA LEU A 43 -9.11 19.78 -15.09
C LEU A 43 -10.48 20.50 -14.98
N THR A 44 -11.34 20.38 -15.99
CA THR A 44 -12.73 20.84 -15.91
C THR A 44 -13.60 19.76 -15.29
N ILE A 45 -14.42 20.13 -14.30
CA ILE A 45 -15.35 19.21 -13.64
C ILE A 45 -16.36 18.66 -14.65
N GLN A 46 -16.46 17.34 -14.71
CA GLN A 46 -17.51 16.62 -15.41
C GLN A 46 -18.58 16.10 -14.45
N VAL A 47 -18.13 15.51 -13.34
CA VAL A 47 -19.00 14.94 -12.30
C VAL A 47 -18.40 15.21 -10.92
N ALA A 48 -19.27 15.52 -9.96
CA ALA A 48 -18.93 15.59 -8.54
C ALA A 48 -19.85 14.63 -7.76
N HIS A 49 -19.31 13.50 -7.32
CA HIS A 49 -20.04 12.49 -6.56
C HIS A 49 -19.90 12.77 -5.06
N LYS A 50 -21.04 12.90 -4.36
CA LYS A 50 -21.08 13.11 -2.91
C LYS A 50 -20.80 11.80 -2.17
N THR A 51 -19.80 11.81 -1.27
CA THR A 51 -19.44 10.66 -0.43
C THR A 51 -19.64 10.94 1.07
N GLY A 52 -19.98 12.15 1.44
CA GLY A 52 -20.23 12.61 2.81
C GLY A 52 -20.53 14.11 2.85
N PRO A 53 -20.60 14.71 4.05
CA PRO A 53 -20.53 14.06 5.36
C PRO A 53 -21.79 13.25 5.69
N GLU A 54 -21.67 12.31 6.66
CA GLU A 54 -22.77 11.47 7.15
C GLU A 54 -22.73 11.40 8.69
N GLU A 55 -23.87 11.03 9.31
CA GLU A 55 -23.90 10.78 10.76
C GLU A 55 -23.16 9.48 11.09
N ASP A 56 -22.08 9.61 11.84
CA ASP A 56 -21.22 8.48 12.24
C ASP A 56 -20.47 8.80 13.53
N ASN A 57 -19.89 7.75 14.15
CA ASN A 57 -18.91 7.87 15.21
C ASN A 57 -17.87 6.76 15.03
N LYS A 58 -16.60 7.13 14.94
CA LYS A 58 -15.47 6.19 14.77
C LYS A 58 -15.35 5.14 15.89
N SER A 59 -15.98 5.38 17.04
CA SER A 59 -16.05 4.42 18.17
C SER A 59 -17.21 3.43 18.03
N CYS A 60 -18.11 3.61 17.06
CA CYS A 60 -19.18 2.66 16.77
C CYS A 60 -18.60 1.38 16.14
N TYR A 61 -18.62 0.29 16.95
CA TYR A 61 -17.94 -0.91 16.61
C TYR A 61 -18.66 -2.15 17.20
N PRO A 62 -19.24 -3.01 16.39
CA PRO A 62 -19.36 -2.98 14.92
C PRO A 62 -20.02 -1.69 14.39
N PRO A 63 -19.89 -1.38 13.07
CA PRO A 63 -20.47 -0.18 12.49
C PRO A 63 -21.95 -0.04 12.78
N LEU A 64 -22.43 1.20 12.96
CA LEU A 64 -23.82 1.51 13.27
C LEU A 64 -24.86 0.85 12.34
N ILE A 65 -24.51 0.74 11.05
CA ILE A 65 -25.38 0.10 10.04
C ILE A 65 -25.57 -1.40 10.24
N VAL A 66 -24.69 -2.05 11.04
CA VAL A 66 -24.78 -3.47 11.39
C VAL A 66 -25.45 -3.65 12.74
N GLN A 67 -25.14 -2.78 13.70
CA GLN A 67 -25.65 -2.84 15.06
C GLN A 67 -25.79 -1.42 15.62
N PRO A 68 -26.91 -1.10 16.31
CA PRO A 68 -27.07 0.16 16.99
C PRO A 68 -25.88 0.48 17.91
N CYS A 69 -25.40 1.70 17.85
CA CYS A 69 -24.30 2.21 18.66
C CYS A 69 -24.84 3.10 19.78
N SER A 70 -24.28 2.99 20.99
CA SER A 70 -24.63 3.84 22.12
C SER A 70 -23.94 5.19 22.10
N GLU A 71 -22.96 5.37 21.21
CA GLU A 71 -22.20 6.62 21.10
C GLU A 71 -23.01 7.72 20.41
N VAL A 72 -22.72 8.97 20.76
CA VAL A 72 -23.35 10.13 20.12
C VAL A 72 -22.85 10.23 18.69
N LEU A 73 -23.79 10.21 17.74
CA LEU A 73 -23.48 10.42 16.34
C LEU A 73 -23.25 11.89 16.03
N THR A 74 -22.29 12.16 15.19
CA THR A 74 -21.99 13.52 14.71
C THR A 74 -21.82 13.51 13.20
N LEU A 75 -22.08 14.64 12.57
CA LEU A 75 -21.83 14.82 11.14
C LEU A 75 -20.34 14.69 10.87
N THR A 76 -19.94 13.55 10.31
CA THR A 76 -18.55 13.11 10.17
C THR A 76 -18.12 13.15 8.71
N ASN A 77 -16.96 13.72 8.46
CA ASN A 77 -16.40 13.78 7.12
C ASN A 77 -15.92 12.40 6.64
N ASN A 78 -16.15 12.11 5.37
CA ASN A 78 -15.62 10.96 4.68
C ASN A 78 -14.29 11.30 4.00
N VAL A 79 -13.20 10.82 4.54
CA VAL A 79 -11.85 10.96 3.95
C VAL A 79 -11.67 9.86 2.90
N ASN A 80 -11.39 10.23 1.66
CA ASN A 80 -11.04 9.22 0.65
C ASN A 80 -9.74 8.53 1.02
N LYS A 81 -9.76 7.19 1.10
CA LYS A 81 -8.62 6.34 1.52
C LYS A 81 -8.00 5.55 0.39
N LEU A 82 -8.77 5.30 -0.66
CA LEU A 82 -8.34 4.56 -1.83
C LEU A 82 -9.12 5.04 -3.05
N LEU A 83 -8.43 5.18 -4.19
CA LEU A 83 -9.03 5.52 -5.47
C LEU A 83 -8.25 4.85 -6.60
N ILE A 84 -8.77 3.74 -7.13
CA ILE A 84 -8.12 2.97 -8.19
C ILE A 84 -9.10 2.56 -9.29
N ILE A 85 -8.60 2.51 -10.53
CA ILE A 85 -9.39 2.13 -11.71
C ILE A 85 -9.25 0.62 -11.94
N ASP A 86 -10.38 -0.07 -12.00
CA ASP A 86 -10.47 -1.41 -12.58
C ASP A 86 -10.72 -1.27 -14.09
N TYR A 87 -9.64 -1.32 -14.86
CA TYR A 87 -9.66 -1.11 -16.29
C TYR A 87 -10.43 -2.18 -17.05
N SER A 88 -10.47 -3.41 -16.53
CA SER A 88 -11.14 -4.52 -17.20
C SER A 88 -12.65 -4.37 -17.24
N GLU A 89 -13.20 -3.76 -16.19
CA GLU A 89 -14.65 -3.63 -16.00
C GLU A 89 -15.12 -2.16 -16.06
N ASN A 90 -14.24 -1.23 -16.46
CA ASN A 90 -14.54 0.21 -16.58
C ASN A 90 -15.20 0.80 -15.32
N ARG A 91 -14.67 0.48 -14.16
CA ARG A 91 -15.19 0.93 -12.88
C ARG A 91 -14.10 1.49 -11.98
N LEU A 92 -14.50 2.34 -11.05
CA LEU A 92 -13.65 3.00 -10.07
C LEU A 92 -13.92 2.41 -8.69
N LEU A 93 -12.92 1.90 -8.04
CA LEU A 93 -12.98 1.51 -6.64
C LEU A 93 -12.62 2.72 -5.78
N ALA A 94 -13.54 3.16 -4.94
CA ALA A 94 -13.37 4.27 -4.01
C ALA A 94 -13.69 3.81 -2.59
N CYS A 95 -12.72 3.93 -1.67
CA CYS A 95 -12.88 3.61 -0.26
C CYS A 95 -12.77 4.87 0.58
N GLY A 96 -13.55 4.94 1.65
CA GLY A 96 -13.57 6.07 2.57
C GLY A 96 -13.37 5.68 4.02
N SER A 97 -13.47 6.66 4.92
CA SER A 97 -13.26 6.48 6.37
C SER A 97 -14.54 6.30 7.18
N LEU A 98 -15.72 6.55 6.58
CA LEU A 98 -17.00 6.37 7.28
C LEU A 98 -17.31 4.90 7.52
N TYR A 99 -18.12 4.63 8.54
CA TYR A 99 -18.67 3.30 8.88
C TYR A 99 -17.60 2.22 9.02
N GLN A 100 -16.47 2.54 9.66
CA GLN A 100 -15.31 1.64 9.82
C GLN A 100 -14.60 1.31 8.49
N GLY A 101 -14.65 2.21 7.52
CA GLY A 101 -13.97 2.07 6.25
C GLY A 101 -14.68 1.15 5.28
N VAL A 102 -15.41 1.70 4.34
CA VAL A 102 -16.12 0.94 3.30
C VAL A 102 -15.69 1.37 1.92
N CYS A 103 -15.74 0.41 0.99
CA CYS A 103 -15.47 0.63 -0.42
C CYS A 103 -16.75 0.57 -1.24
N LYS A 104 -16.82 1.40 -2.27
CA LYS A 104 -17.86 1.38 -3.30
C LYS A 104 -17.23 1.22 -4.68
N LEU A 105 -17.93 0.57 -5.58
CA LEU A 105 -17.59 0.54 -6.99
C LEU A 105 -18.49 1.54 -7.74
N LEU A 106 -17.85 2.43 -8.48
CA LEU A 106 -18.51 3.50 -9.23
C LEU A 106 -18.28 3.29 -10.73
N ARG A 107 -19.25 3.63 -11.56
CA ARG A 107 -19.08 3.66 -13.00
C ARG A 107 -18.14 4.81 -13.39
N LEU A 108 -17.19 4.56 -14.29
CA LEU A 108 -16.20 5.57 -14.69
C LEU A 108 -16.82 6.79 -15.40
N ASP A 109 -17.94 6.61 -16.09
CA ASP A 109 -18.50 7.69 -16.91
C ASP A 109 -19.17 8.80 -16.10
N ASP A 110 -19.94 8.46 -15.10
CA ASP A 110 -20.80 9.37 -14.36
C ASP A 110 -20.72 9.23 -12.83
N LEU A 111 -19.83 8.35 -12.35
CA LEU A 111 -19.64 8.01 -10.94
C LEU A 111 -20.92 7.48 -10.26
N PHE A 112 -21.83 6.87 -11.05
CA PHE A 112 -22.98 6.17 -10.50
C PHE A 112 -22.51 4.96 -9.69
N ILE A 113 -23.15 4.75 -8.54
CA ILE A 113 -22.81 3.62 -7.65
C ILE A 113 -23.28 2.31 -8.29
N LEU A 114 -22.33 1.44 -8.61
CA LEU A 114 -22.59 0.09 -9.11
C LEU A 114 -22.72 -0.92 -7.98
N VAL A 115 -21.91 -0.75 -6.93
CA VAL A 115 -21.86 -1.66 -5.79
C VAL A 115 -21.69 -0.87 -4.51
N GLU A 116 -22.53 -1.16 -3.54
CA GLU A 116 -22.39 -0.78 -2.13
C GLU A 116 -22.01 -1.99 -1.28
N PRO A 117 -21.38 -1.78 -0.11
CA PRO A 117 -21.06 -2.89 0.77
C PRO A 117 -22.34 -3.59 1.25
N SER A 118 -22.34 -4.92 1.27
CA SER A 118 -23.47 -5.75 1.74
C SER A 118 -23.50 -5.94 3.27
N HIS A 119 -22.76 -5.11 4.00
CA HIS A 119 -22.69 -5.09 5.46
C HIS A 119 -22.21 -6.38 6.14
N LYS A 120 -21.52 -7.26 5.41
CA LYS A 120 -20.79 -8.37 6.01
C LYS A 120 -19.60 -7.82 6.80
N LYS A 121 -19.21 -8.47 7.90
CA LYS A 121 -18.07 -8.05 8.73
C LYS A 121 -16.79 -7.83 7.92
N GLU A 122 -16.52 -8.70 6.96
CA GLU A 122 -15.33 -8.63 6.10
C GLU A 122 -15.30 -7.45 5.13
N HIS A 123 -16.44 -6.77 4.91
CA HIS A 123 -16.52 -5.58 4.03
C HIS A 123 -16.03 -4.29 4.70
N TYR A 124 -15.82 -4.31 6.00
CA TYR A 124 -15.29 -3.16 6.74
C TYR A 124 -13.77 -3.25 6.85
N LEU A 125 -13.07 -2.18 6.51
CA LEU A 125 -11.62 -2.19 6.30
C LEU A 125 -10.85 -1.42 7.38
N SER A 126 -11.56 -0.71 8.29
CA SER A 126 -10.93 0.21 9.24
C SER A 126 -10.33 1.46 8.56
N SER A 127 -9.18 1.95 9.07
CA SER A 127 -8.54 3.19 8.59
C SER A 127 -9.42 4.42 8.77
N VAL A 128 -10.14 4.49 9.91
CA VAL A 128 -11.03 5.62 10.25
C VAL A 128 -10.28 6.87 10.66
N ASN A 129 -9.04 6.75 11.11
CA ASN A 129 -8.21 7.90 11.45
C ASN A 129 -7.75 8.62 10.18
N LYS A 130 -7.73 9.96 10.23
CA LYS A 130 -7.32 10.79 9.10
C LYS A 130 -5.92 10.44 8.58
N THR A 131 -5.00 10.07 9.47
CA THR A 131 -3.61 9.72 9.18
C THR A 131 -3.41 8.26 8.79
N GLY A 132 -4.39 7.38 9.01
CA GLY A 132 -4.32 5.98 8.60
C GLY A 132 -4.28 5.86 7.08
N THR A 133 -3.42 4.99 6.58
CA THR A 133 -3.23 4.75 5.14
C THR A 133 -3.93 3.47 4.69
N MET A 134 -4.33 3.44 3.44
CA MET A 134 -4.87 2.27 2.76
C MET A 134 -4.29 2.24 1.35
N TYR A 135 -3.92 1.05 0.87
CA TYR A 135 -3.48 0.87 -0.51
C TYR A 135 -4.03 -0.44 -1.08
N GLY A 136 -4.47 -0.40 -2.32
CA GLY A 136 -5.05 -1.55 -3.02
C GLY A 136 -4.36 -1.83 -4.34
N VAL A 137 -4.30 -3.11 -4.71
CA VAL A 137 -3.80 -3.59 -5.99
C VAL A 137 -4.82 -4.53 -6.59
N ILE A 138 -5.34 -4.18 -7.76
CA ILE A 138 -6.24 -5.04 -8.52
C ILE A 138 -5.41 -5.96 -9.41
N VAL A 139 -5.66 -7.25 -9.30
CA VAL A 139 -5.06 -8.30 -10.13
C VAL A 139 -6.18 -9.04 -10.87
N ARG A 140 -5.99 -9.27 -12.15
CA ARG A 140 -6.93 -10.01 -12.97
C ARG A 140 -6.18 -10.87 -13.98
N SER A 141 -6.49 -12.16 -14.01
CA SER A 141 -6.04 -13.08 -15.04
C SER A 141 -7.06 -13.13 -16.17
N GLU A 142 -6.61 -13.47 -17.37
CA GLU A 142 -7.49 -13.57 -18.54
C GLU A 142 -8.55 -14.66 -18.32
N GLY A 143 -9.81 -14.30 -18.51
CA GLY A 143 -10.94 -15.23 -18.34
C GLY A 143 -11.42 -15.42 -16.90
N GLU A 144 -10.69 -14.95 -15.89
CA GLU A 144 -11.02 -15.12 -14.47
C GLU A 144 -11.63 -13.85 -13.84
N ASP A 145 -12.29 -14.03 -12.69
CA ASP A 145 -12.67 -12.93 -11.83
C ASP A 145 -11.43 -12.24 -11.26
N GLY A 146 -11.54 -10.94 -10.98
CA GLY A 146 -10.46 -10.18 -10.39
C GLY A 146 -10.28 -10.46 -8.90
N LYS A 147 -9.12 -10.04 -8.40
CA LYS A 147 -8.77 -10.02 -6.98
C LYS A 147 -8.33 -8.61 -6.59
N LEU A 148 -8.71 -8.21 -5.39
CA LEU A 148 -8.23 -6.99 -4.75
C LEU A 148 -7.34 -7.37 -3.58
N PHE A 149 -6.05 -7.13 -3.70
CA PHE A 149 -5.15 -7.13 -2.54
C PHE A 149 -5.22 -5.76 -1.88
N ILE A 150 -5.48 -5.72 -0.58
CA ILE A 150 -5.63 -4.45 0.13
C ILE A 150 -4.91 -4.48 1.48
N GLY A 151 -4.05 -3.48 1.66
CA GLY A 151 -3.38 -3.19 2.91
C GLY A 151 -3.97 -1.96 3.57
N THR A 152 -4.17 -1.99 4.88
CA THR A 152 -4.76 -0.89 5.63
C THR A 152 -4.21 -0.80 7.04
N ALA A 153 -4.08 0.44 7.54
CA ALA A 153 -3.90 0.70 8.96
C ALA A 153 -5.17 0.27 9.71
N VAL A 154 -5.02 -0.35 10.87
CA VAL A 154 -6.14 -0.95 11.63
C VAL A 154 -6.57 -0.13 12.85
N ASP A 155 -5.85 0.96 13.16
CA ASP A 155 -6.18 1.94 14.21
C ASP A 155 -6.45 1.30 15.59
N GLY A 156 -5.66 0.26 15.94
CA GLY A 156 -5.82 -0.48 17.19
C GLY A 156 -6.97 -1.49 17.22
N LYS A 157 -7.62 -1.77 16.09
CA LYS A 157 -8.76 -2.70 15.97
C LYS A 157 -8.37 -4.02 15.30
N GLN A 158 -7.18 -4.53 15.61
CA GLN A 158 -6.59 -5.74 15.01
C GLN A 158 -7.43 -7.01 15.21
N ASP A 159 -8.23 -7.09 16.26
CA ASP A 159 -9.11 -8.25 16.51
C ASP A 159 -10.22 -8.39 15.45
N TYR A 160 -10.57 -7.28 14.84
CA TYR A 160 -11.59 -7.19 13.81
C TYR A 160 -11.04 -7.12 12.39
N PHE A 161 -10.00 -6.31 12.16
CA PHE A 161 -9.55 -5.96 10.82
C PHE A 161 -8.19 -6.56 10.53
N PRO A 162 -8.03 -7.21 9.36
CA PRO A 162 -6.71 -7.57 8.87
C PRO A 162 -5.94 -6.33 8.44
N THR A 163 -4.63 -6.35 8.62
CA THR A 163 -3.75 -5.33 8.06
C THR A 163 -3.52 -5.52 6.56
N LEU A 164 -3.57 -6.77 6.09
CA LEU A 164 -3.46 -7.13 4.67
C LEU A 164 -4.45 -8.25 4.35
N SER A 165 -5.13 -8.15 3.22
CA SER A 165 -6.08 -9.18 2.78
C SER A 165 -6.19 -9.25 1.27
N SER A 166 -6.62 -10.40 0.76
CA SER A 166 -7.01 -10.60 -0.63
C SER A 166 -8.51 -10.85 -0.72
N ARG A 167 -9.18 -10.16 -1.65
CA ARG A 167 -10.62 -10.14 -1.77
C ARG A 167 -11.06 -10.42 -3.19
N LYS A 168 -12.21 -11.05 -3.33
CA LYS A 168 -12.85 -11.30 -4.62
C LYS A 168 -13.31 -9.99 -5.25
N LEU A 169 -13.07 -9.85 -6.53
CA LEU A 169 -13.54 -8.74 -7.34
C LEU A 169 -14.25 -9.27 -8.60
N PRO A 170 -15.46 -9.86 -8.45
CA PRO A 170 -16.21 -10.43 -9.56
C PRO A 170 -16.48 -9.40 -10.66
N ARG A 171 -16.64 -9.89 -11.90
CA ARG A 171 -17.05 -9.07 -13.04
C ARG A 171 -18.47 -8.56 -12.87
N ASP A 172 -19.36 -9.47 -12.45
CA ASP A 172 -20.75 -9.13 -12.17
C ASP A 172 -20.86 -8.26 -10.91
N PRO A 173 -21.31 -7.00 -11.03
CA PRO A 173 -21.47 -6.13 -9.89
C PRO A 173 -22.57 -6.59 -8.90
N GLU A 174 -23.52 -7.41 -9.35
CA GLU A 174 -24.59 -7.96 -8.50
C GLU A 174 -24.15 -9.20 -7.71
N SER A 175 -22.94 -9.68 -7.92
CA SER A 175 -22.40 -10.83 -7.21
C SER A 175 -22.38 -10.63 -5.71
N SER A 176 -22.99 -11.52 -4.95
CA SER A 176 -23.00 -11.52 -3.48
C SER A 176 -21.61 -11.77 -2.88
N ALA A 177 -20.64 -12.22 -3.68
CA ALA A 177 -19.24 -12.45 -3.29
C ALA A 177 -18.34 -11.21 -3.45
N MET A 178 -18.88 -10.09 -3.91
CA MET A 178 -18.11 -8.86 -4.10
C MET A 178 -17.44 -8.42 -2.79
N LEU A 179 -16.11 -8.25 -2.81
CA LEU A 179 -15.25 -7.88 -1.69
C LEU A 179 -15.19 -8.89 -0.53
N ASP A 180 -15.75 -10.08 -0.67
CA ASP A 180 -15.52 -11.18 0.28
C ASP A 180 -14.05 -11.60 0.24
N TYR A 181 -13.52 -12.14 1.34
CA TYR A 181 -12.18 -12.74 1.33
C TYR A 181 -12.06 -13.79 0.22
N GLU A 182 -10.92 -13.82 -0.45
CA GLU A 182 -10.67 -14.82 -1.50
C GLU A 182 -10.82 -16.24 -0.98
N LEU A 183 -10.25 -16.50 0.20
CA LEU A 183 -10.41 -17.72 0.97
C LEU A 183 -10.79 -17.36 2.40
N HIS A 184 -11.84 -18.00 2.93
CA HIS A 184 -12.21 -17.90 4.33
C HIS A 184 -12.65 -19.27 4.82
N SER A 185 -11.89 -19.83 5.77
CA SER A 185 -12.20 -21.10 6.44
C SER A 185 -11.84 -20.99 7.91
N ASP A 186 -12.24 -22.00 8.71
CA ASP A 186 -11.94 -22.03 10.14
C ASP A 186 -10.45 -22.06 10.45
N PHE A 187 -9.61 -22.53 9.52
CA PHE A 187 -8.19 -22.75 9.75
C PHE A 187 -7.30 -21.78 8.96
N VAL A 188 -7.73 -21.34 7.79
CA VAL A 188 -6.92 -20.50 6.88
C VAL A 188 -7.80 -19.47 6.21
N SER A 189 -7.34 -18.24 6.17
CA SER A 189 -7.99 -17.13 5.47
C SER A 189 -6.97 -16.31 4.69
N SER A 190 -7.43 -15.68 3.61
CA SER A 190 -6.62 -14.79 2.76
C SER A 190 -6.35 -13.45 3.44
N LEU A 191 -5.73 -13.47 4.60
CA LEU A 191 -5.46 -12.26 5.39
C LEU A 191 -4.29 -12.43 6.37
N ILE A 192 -3.75 -11.29 6.80
CA ILE A 192 -2.83 -11.17 7.92
C ILE A 192 -3.38 -10.16 8.91
N LYS A 193 -3.39 -10.53 10.19
CA LYS A 193 -3.77 -9.66 11.32
C LYS A 193 -2.55 -9.34 12.18
N ILE A 194 -2.55 -8.15 12.78
CA ILE A 194 -1.57 -7.79 13.81
C ILE A 194 -1.97 -8.50 15.11
N PRO A 195 -1.10 -9.31 15.73
CA PRO A 195 -1.42 -9.98 17.00
C PRO A 195 -1.61 -8.98 18.14
N SER A 196 -2.51 -9.31 19.09
CA SER A 196 -2.73 -8.48 20.29
C SER A 196 -1.46 -8.32 21.13
N ASP A 197 -0.63 -9.35 21.19
CA ASP A 197 0.66 -9.33 21.92
C ASP A 197 1.62 -8.27 21.36
N THR A 198 1.57 -7.99 20.07
CA THR A 198 2.39 -6.94 19.45
C THR A 198 2.04 -5.56 19.98
N LEU A 199 0.75 -5.28 20.21
CA LEU A 199 0.30 -4.03 20.81
C LEU A 199 0.65 -3.91 22.31
N ALA A 200 0.78 -5.03 23.01
CA ALA A 200 1.27 -5.04 24.39
C ALA A 200 2.76 -4.67 24.48
N LEU A 201 3.54 -5.01 23.44
CA LEU A 201 4.97 -4.70 23.35
C LEU A 201 5.21 -3.29 22.79
N VAL A 202 4.49 -2.90 21.74
CA VAL A 202 4.61 -1.61 21.07
C VAL A 202 3.22 -0.99 21.02
N SER A 203 2.92 -0.09 21.96
CA SER A 203 1.65 0.62 21.95
C SER A 203 1.48 1.40 20.66
N HIS A 204 0.28 1.36 20.08
CA HIS A 204 -0.04 1.98 18.79
C HIS A 204 0.73 1.42 17.59
N PHE A 205 1.24 0.17 17.67
CA PHE A 205 1.79 -0.50 16.50
C PHE A 205 0.75 -0.57 15.38
N ASP A 206 1.11 -0.11 14.21
CA ASP A 206 0.30 -0.21 13.01
C ASP A 206 1.22 -0.28 11.78
N ILE A 207 0.69 -0.72 10.65
CA ILE A 207 1.42 -0.80 9.40
C ILE A 207 0.83 0.22 8.44
N PHE A 208 1.66 1.15 7.96
CA PHE A 208 1.27 2.19 7.03
C PHE A 208 1.63 1.75 5.61
N TYR A 209 0.62 1.54 4.78
CA TYR A 209 0.78 1.16 3.37
C TYR A 209 0.95 2.41 2.52
N ILE A 210 2.12 2.56 1.90
CA ILE A 210 2.49 3.77 1.15
C ILE A 210 2.24 3.57 -0.35
N TYR A 211 2.52 2.38 -0.86
CA TYR A 211 2.40 2.04 -2.28
C TYR A 211 2.17 0.54 -2.46
N GLY A 212 1.59 0.16 -3.59
CA GLY A 212 1.44 -1.25 -3.97
C GLY A 212 1.37 -1.39 -5.48
N PHE A 213 1.83 -2.52 -5.98
CA PHE A 213 1.86 -2.81 -7.41
C PHE A 213 1.90 -4.31 -7.67
N ALA A 214 1.60 -4.69 -8.91
CA ALA A 214 1.79 -6.05 -9.40
C ALA A 214 2.91 -6.05 -10.45
N SER A 215 3.78 -7.05 -10.39
CA SER A 215 4.82 -7.29 -11.38
C SER A 215 5.10 -8.80 -11.50
N GLY A 216 5.11 -9.32 -12.73
CA GLY A 216 5.22 -10.76 -12.97
C GLY A 216 4.10 -11.55 -12.26
N GLY A 217 4.46 -12.64 -11.59
CA GLY A 217 3.57 -13.48 -10.79
C GLY A 217 3.24 -12.96 -9.39
N PHE A 218 3.67 -11.74 -9.04
CA PHE A 218 3.65 -11.26 -7.65
C PHE A 218 2.90 -9.95 -7.48
N VAL A 219 2.45 -9.72 -6.25
CA VAL A 219 1.94 -8.46 -5.73
C VAL A 219 2.88 -7.96 -4.66
N TYR A 220 3.15 -6.67 -4.66
CA TYR A 220 4.06 -6.02 -3.72
C TYR A 220 3.35 -4.90 -2.99
N PHE A 221 3.68 -4.75 -1.70
CA PHE A 221 3.33 -3.58 -0.90
C PHE A 221 4.57 -2.97 -0.28
N LEU A 222 4.62 -1.65 -0.29
CA LEU A 222 5.65 -0.87 0.39
C LEU A 222 5.03 -0.26 1.64
N THR A 223 5.62 -0.57 2.78
CA THR A 223 5.09 -0.22 4.09
C THR A 223 6.10 0.53 4.94
N VAL A 224 5.58 1.28 5.90
CA VAL A 224 6.35 1.82 7.02
C VAL A 224 5.68 1.35 8.31
N GLN A 225 6.46 0.88 9.26
CA GLN A 225 5.96 0.36 10.53
C GLN A 225 6.96 0.59 11.65
N PRO A 226 6.54 0.66 12.92
CA PRO A 226 7.46 0.66 14.04
C PRO A 226 8.27 -0.64 14.07
N GLU A 227 9.54 -0.53 14.45
CA GLU A 227 10.34 -1.72 14.76
C GLU A 227 9.90 -2.32 16.09
N THR A 228 9.87 -3.64 16.16
CA THR A 228 9.70 -4.38 17.41
C THR A 228 11.08 -4.71 17.96
N PRO A 229 11.54 -4.02 19.01
CA PRO A 229 12.90 -4.18 19.50
C PRO A 229 13.10 -5.58 20.07
N GLU A 230 14.25 -6.15 19.79
CA GLU A 230 14.69 -7.37 20.45
C GLU A 230 15.02 -7.08 21.92
N GLY A 231 14.25 -7.65 22.84
CA GLY A 231 14.62 -7.77 24.27
C GLY A 231 14.49 -6.53 25.14
N VAL A 232 14.04 -5.39 24.64
CA VAL A 232 13.90 -4.18 25.45
C VAL A 232 12.41 -3.87 25.63
N ALA A 233 11.93 -3.94 26.87
CA ALA A 233 10.68 -3.25 27.24
C ALA A 233 10.88 -1.76 26.91
N ILE A 234 10.02 -1.20 26.05
CA ILE A 234 10.04 0.24 25.76
C ILE A 234 9.58 0.94 27.04
N ASN A 235 10.52 1.18 27.93
CA ASN A 235 10.35 2.05 29.08
C ASN A 235 10.68 3.46 28.62
N SER A 236 9.69 4.30 28.68
CA SER A 236 9.73 5.74 28.46
C SER A 236 9.51 6.21 27.01
N ALA A 237 9.00 7.41 26.91
CA ALA A 237 8.81 8.29 25.76
C ALA A 237 10.03 8.43 24.80
N GLY A 238 10.69 7.34 24.53
CA GLY A 238 11.81 7.25 23.58
C GLY A 238 11.30 7.17 22.16
N ASP A 239 12.00 7.82 21.26
CA ASP A 239 11.77 7.81 19.82
C ASP A 239 11.59 6.36 19.30
N LEU A 240 10.41 6.04 18.78
CA LEU A 240 10.20 4.81 18.04
C LEU A 240 11.05 4.82 16.77
N PHE A 241 11.73 3.71 16.52
CA PHE A 241 12.34 3.47 15.22
C PHE A 241 11.28 2.92 14.27
N TYR A 242 11.30 3.41 13.05
CA TYR A 242 10.43 2.93 11.98
C TYR A 242 11.28 2.22 10.91
N THR A 243 10.72 1.18 10.34
CA THR A 243 11.34 0.45 9.23
C THR A 243 10.42 0.54 8.02
N SER A 244 11.03 0.83 6.86
CA SER A 244 10.36 0.71 5.58
C SER A 244 10.60 -0.69 5.03
N ARG A 245 9.53 -1.36 4.64
CA ARG A 245 9.60 -2.76 4.20
C ARG A 245 8.94 -2.95 2.84
N ILE A 246 9.50 -3.86 2.07
CA ILE A 246 8.87 -4.39 0.87
C ILE A 246 8.29 -5.75 1.18
N VAL A 247 6.98 -5.88 0.97
CA VAL A 247 6.22 -7.12 1.15
C VAL A 247 5.92 -7.69 -0.23
N ARG A 248 6.13 -8.99 -0.42
CA ARG A 248 5.79 -9.72 -1.65
C ARG A 248 4.86 -10.89 -1.35
N LEU A 249 3.84 -11.06 -2.19
CA LEU A 249 2.92 -12.20 -2.21
C LEU A 249 2.79 -12.72 -3.64
N CYS A 250 2.55 -14.02 -3.81
CA CYS A 250 2.11 -14.56 -5.10
C CYS A 250 0.66 -14.16 -5.38
N LYS A 251 0.34 -13.88 -6.64
CA LYS A 251 -1.01 -13.54 -7.09
C LYS A 251 -2.02 -14.67 -6.85
N ASP A 252 -1.56 -15.91 -6.96
CA ASP A 252 -2.38 -17.12 -6.90
C ASP A 252 -2.11 -17.94 -5.63
N ASP A 253 -1.92 -17.25 -4.50
CA ASP A 253 -1.71 -17.87 -3.19
C ASP A 253 -2.73 -17.34 -2.16
N PRO A 254 -3.95 -17.90 -2.15
CA PRO A 254 -4.99 -17.46 -1.22
C PRO A 254 -4.70 -17.80 0.25
N LYS A 255 -3.69 -18.59 0.54
CA LYS A 255 -3.27 -18.95 1.90
C LYS A 255 -2.20 -18.05 2.48
N PHE A 256 -1.64 -17.14 1.68
CA PHE A 256 -0.55 -16.23 2.06
C PHE A 256 0.73 -16.92 2.53
N HIS A 257 0.95 -18.18 2.10
CA HIS A 257 2.19 -18.91 2.37
C HIS A 257 3.42 -18.27 1.73
N SER A 258 3.22 -17.48 0.67
CA SER A 258 4.26 -16.76 -0.07
C SER A 258 4.68 -15.43 0.56
N TYR A 259 4.08 -15.03 1.68
CA TYR A 259 4.36 -13.74 2.30
C TYR A 259 5.84 -13.64 2.70
N VAL A 260 6.54 -12.68 2.10
CA VAL A 260 7.91 -12.32 2.46
C VAL A 260 7.99 -10.82 2.67
N SER A 261 8.65 -10.38 3.74
CA SER A 261 8.84 -8.97 4.07
C SER A 261 10.30 -8.68 4.39
N LEU A 262 10.95 -7.82 3.60
CA LEU A 262 12.33 -7.39 3.79
C LEU A 262 12.39 -5.88 4.03
N PRO A 263 13.30 -5.37 4.88
CA PRO A 263 13.58 -3.94 4.96
C PRO A 263 14.17 -3.46 3.64
N PHE A 264 13.97 -2.18 3.30
CA PHE A 264 14.57 -1.59 2.11
C PHE A 264 14.83 -0.10 2.29
N GLY A 265 15.71 0.43 1.50
CA GLY A 265 16.10 1.82 1.49
C GLY A 265 17.30 2.05 0.61
N CYS A 266 18.00 3.14 0.82
CA CYS A 266 19.23 3.43 0.09
C CYS A 266 20.20 4.25 0.94
N THR A 267 21.46 4.22 0.56
CA THR A 267 22.56 4.88 1.25
C THR A 267 23.35 5.74 0.29
N ARG A 268 23.76 6.92 0.70
CA ARG A 268 24.70 7.78 -0.06
C ARG A 268 25.69 8.44 0.86
N ALA A 269 26.98 8.25 0.58
CA ALA A 269 28.09 8.83 1.36
C ALA A 269 27.96 8.58 2.88
N GLY A 270 27.58 7.36 3.26
CA GLY A 270 27.41 6.98 4.66
C GLY A 270 26.13 7.46 5.33
N VAL A 271 25.26 8.17 4.60
CA VAL A 271 23.96 8.61 5.09
C VAL A 271 22.89 7.63 4.65
N GLU A 272 22.13 7.10 5.60
CA GLU A 272 21.02 6.17 5.36
C GLU A 272 19.70 6.91 5.17
N TYR A 273 18.96 6.50 4.15
CA TYR A 273 17.61 6.97 3.83
C TYR A 273 16.66 5.78 3.93
N ARG A 274 15.89 5.72 5.02
CA ARG A 274 15.10 4.54 5.40
C ARG A 274 13.61 4.83 5.63
N LEU A 275 13.17 6.10 5.63
CA LEU A 275 11.77 6.47 5.83
C LEU A 275 11.09 6.72 4.49
N LEU A 276 10.39 5.72 3.99
CA LEU A 276 9.67 5.78 2.72
C LEU A 276 8.61 6.89 2.73
N GLN A 277 8.63 7.74 1.69
CA GLN A 277 7.67 8.84 1.51
C GLN A 277 6.72 8.60 0.33
N ALA A 278 7.22 8.06 -0.77
CA ALA A 278 6.47 7.81 -2.00
C ALA A 278 7.19 6.80 -2.88
N ALA A 279 6.47 6.17 -3.79
CA ALA A 279 7.05 5.28 -4.77
C ALA A 279 6.24 5.25 -6.07
N TYR A 280 6.85 4.81 -7.14
CA TYR A 280 6.25 4.66 -8.45
C TYR A 280 6.96 3.58 -9.26
N LEU A 281 6.19 2.62 -9.78
CA LEU A 281 6.70 1.58 -10.67
C LEU A 281 6.67 2.07 -12.13
N ALA A 282 7.78 1.93 -12.84
CA ALA A 282 7.89 2.30 -14.25
C ALA A 282 8.82 1.38 -15.02
N LYS A 283 8.74 1.43 -16.34
CA LYS A 283 9.75 0.85 -17.20
C LYS A 283 10.97 1.77 -17.25
N PRO A 284 12.21 1.24 -17.34
CA PRO A 284 13.40 2.05 -17.48
C PRO A 284 13.56 2.53 -18.94
N GLY A 285 14.21 3.68 -19.12
CA GLY A 285 14.81 4.03 -20.40
C GLY A 285 16.09 3.23 -20.64
N ASP A 286 16.60 3.26 -21.87
CA ASP A 286 17.72 2.41 -22.32
C ASP A 286 18.99 2.57 -21.48
N ALA A 287 19.34 3.81 -21.13
CA ALA A 287 20.53 4.10 -20.31
C ALA A 287 20.41 3.53 -18.88
N LEU A 288 19.22 3.64 -18.27
CA LEU A 288 18.98 3.08 -16.94
C LEU A 288 18.92 1.56 -16.98
N ALA A 289 18.29 0.99 -18.01
CA ALA A 289 18.25 -0.45 -18.22
C ALA A 289 19.65 -1.03 -18.38
N GLN A 290 20.49 -0.38 -19.17
CA GLN A 290 21.92 -0.76 -19.33
C GLN A 290 22.67 -0.68 -18.01
N ALA A 291 22.50 0.41 -17.24
CA ALA A 291 23.15 0.57 -15.94
C ALA A 291 22.80 -0.52 -14.93
N PHE A 292 21.59 -1.05 -14.99
CA PHE A 292 21.12 -2.16 -14.16
C PHE A 292 21.34 -3.55 -14.77
N ASN A 293 21.84 -3.61 -16.00
CA ASN A 293 21.95 -4.87 -16.77
C ASN A 293 20.62 -5.64 -16.84
N ILE A 294 19.54 -4.93 -17.17
CA ILE A 294 18.18 -5.45 -17.34
C ILE A 294 17.62 -5.06 -18.70
N SER A 295 16.48 -5.65 -19.07
CA SER A 295 15.73 -5.26 -20.27
C SER A 295 14.96 -3.94 -20.03
N SER A 296 14.75 -3.15 -21.08
CA SER A 296 13.82 -2.00 -21.04
C SER A 296 12.36 -2.41 -20.81
N GLN A 297 12.05 -3.71 -20.89
CA GLN A 297 10.74 -4.28 -20.56
C GLN A 297 10.63 -4.72 -19.08
N ASP A 298 11.74 -4.76 -18.35
CA ASP A 298 11.73 -5.06 -16.92
C ASP A 298 11.17 -3.87 -16.12
N ASP A 299 10.66 -4.16 -14.93
CA ASP A 299 10.12 -3.13 -14.05
C ASP A 299 11.20 -2.57 -13.12
N VAL A 300 11.15 -1.25 -12.93
CA VAL A 300 11.99 -0.51 -11.95
C VAL A 300 11.09 0.27 -11.02
N LEU A 301 11.33 0.11 -9.72
CA LEU A 301 10.68 0.88 -8.68
C LEU A 301 11.50 2.13 -8.37
N PHE A 302 10.90 3.30 -8.54
CA PHE A 302 11.45 4.57 -8.04
C PHE A 302 10.83 4.85 -6.68
N ALA A 303 11.65 5.12 -5.67
CA ALA A 303 11.17 5.38 -4.32
C ALA A 303 11.90 6.56 -3.68
N ILE A 304 11.15 7.32 -2.90
CA ILE A 304 11.66 8.46 -2.14
C ILE A 304 11.69 8.10 -0.67
N PHE A 305 12.83 8.34 -0.04
CA PHE A 305 13.04 8.13 1.38
C PHE A 305 13.52 9.42 2.04
N SER A 306 13.06 9.69 3.26
CA SER A 306 13.71 10.63 4.17
C SER A 306 14.84 9.95 4.94
N LYS A 307 15.77 10.78 5.42
CA LYS A 307 16.93 10.37 6.20
C LYS A 307 16.53 9.72 7.53
N GLY A 308 17.26 8.69 7.91
CA GLY A 308 17.14 8.02 9.20
C GLY A 308 15.93 7.09 9.30
N GLN A 309 15.55 6.75 10.54
CA GLN A 309 14.47 5.83 10.88
C GLN A 309 13.55 6.36 11.99
N LYS A 310 13.81 7.56 12.47
CA LYS A 310 13.00 8.22 13.51
C LYS A 310 12.02 9.23 12.90
N GLN A 311 11.03 9.64 13.68
CA GLN A 311 10.14 10.76 13.32
C GLN A 311 9.33 10.54 12.03
N TYR A 312 8.80 9.34 11.83
CA TYR A 312 7.98 9.03 10.65
C TYR A 312 6.86 10.06 10.39
N HIS A 313 6.19 10.55 11.41
CA HIS A 313 5.12 11.55 11.28
C HIS A 313 5.63 12.97 11.01
N HIS A 314 6.90 13.25 11.29
CA HIS A 314 7.57 14.53 11.03
C HIS A 314 8.97 14.26 10.44
N PRO A 315 9.04 13.64 9.26
CA PRO A 315 10.31 13.21 8.69
C PRO A 315 11.21 14.41 8.36
N PRO A 316 12.55 14.22 8.43
CA PRO A 316 13.52 15.25 8.05
C PRO A 316 13.36 15.69 6.61
N ASP A 317 13.84 16.92 6.30
CA ASP A 317 13.82 17.45 4.95
C ASP A 317 14.90 16.83 4.04
N ASP A 318 15.94 16.22 4.64
CA ASP A 318 16.89 15.39 3.89
C ASP A 318 16.18 14.19 3.26
N SER A 319 16.24 14.07 1.95
CA SER A 319 15.59 12.99 1.21
C SER A 319 16.38 12.52 0.02
N ALA A 320 16.16 11.27 -0.37
CA ALA A 320 16.80 10.61 -1.49
C ALA A 320 15.76 10.01 -2.44
N LEU A 321 16.01 10.13 -3.73
CA LEU A 321 15.35 9.39 -4.79
C LEU A 321 16.23 8.20 -5.16
N CYS A 322 15.67 7.00 -5.05
CA CYS A 322 16.37 5.75 -5.30
C CYS A 322 15.62 4.87 -6.30
N ALA A 323 16.35 4.03 -7.01
CA ALA A 323 15.81 3.10 -7.98
C ALA A 323 16.16 1.65 -7.62
N PHE A 324 15.18 0.76 -7.79
CA PHE A 324 15.28 -0.67 -7.48
C PHE A 324 14.75 -1.47 -8.68
N PRO A 325 15.60 -2.23 -9.40
CA PRO A 325 15.08 -3.21 -10.34
C PRO A 325 14.28 -4.28 -9.60
N ILE A 326 13.09 -4.59 -10.07
CA ILE A 326 12.24 -5.62 -9.43
C ILE A 326 12.96 -6.98 -9.44
N ARG A 327 13.72 -7.25 -10.49
CA ARG A 327 14.54 -8.46 -10.57
C ARG A 327 15.54 -8.59 -9.40
N ALA A 328 16.17 -7.49 -8.99
CA ALA A 328 17.10 -7.50 -7.85
C ALA A 328 16.39 -7.74 -6.51
N ILE A 329 15.20 -7.16 -6.34
CA ILE A 329 14.34 -7.44 -5.17
C ILE A 329 13.99 -8.93 -5.11
N ASN A 330 13.54 -9.49 -6.23
CA ASN A 330 13.18 -10.91 -6.31
C ASN A 330 14.36 -11.84 -6.05
N LEU A 331 15.55 -11.47 -6.52
CA LEU A 331 16.77 -12.25 -6.24
C LEU A 331 17.06 -12.29 -4.75
N GLN A 332 17.03 -11.16 -4.05
CA GLN A 332 17.29 -11.11 -2.61
C GLN A 332 16.23 -11.88 -1.81
N ILE A 333 14.96 -11.80 -2.22
CA ILE A 333 13.88 -12.61 -1.61
C ILE A 333 14.14 -14.11 -1.83
N LYS A 334 14.55 -14.50 -3.05
CA LYS A 334 14.88 -15.89 -3.36
C LYS A 334 16.04 -16.41 -2.51
N GLU A 335 17.11 -15.63 -2.36
CA GLU A 335 18.26 -15.97 -1.50
C GLU A 335 17.83 -16.15 -0.05
N ARG A 336 16.96 -15.27 0.46
CA ARG A 336 16.40 -15.38 1.80
C ARG A 336 15.54 -16.65 1.99
N LEU A 337 14.71 -16.99 1.01
CA LEU A 337 13.92 -18.22 0.99
C LEU A 337 14.84 -19.44 0.98
N GLN A 338 15.86 -19.46 0.12
CA GLN A 338 16.81 -20.57 0.02
C GLN A 338 17.54 -20.82 1.34
N SER A 339 18.05 -19.77 1.99
CA SER A 339 18.70 -19.87 3.29
C SER A 339 17.75 -20.44 4.35
N CYS A 340 16.52 -19.91 4.46
CA CYS A 340 15.55 -20.40 5.42
C CYS A 340 15.17 -21.87 5.18
N TYR A 341 14.94 -22.27 3.92
CA TYR A 341 14.60 -23.66 3.57
C TYR A 341 15.80 -24.63 3.70
N GLN A 342 17.01 -24.13 3.88
CA GLN A 342 18.18 -24.91 4.33
C GLN A 342 18.20 -25.08 5.86
N GLY A 343 17.31 -24.39 6.58
CA GLY A 343 17.24 -24.42 8.04
C GLY A 343 18.12 -23.38 8.71
N GLU A 344 18.54 -22.33 7.98
CA GLU A 344 19.44 -21.31 8.49
C GLU A 344 18.64 -20.12 9.07
N GLY A 345 18.96 -19.75 10.30
CA GLY A 345 18.39 -18.59 11.00
C GLY A 345 16.93 -18.74 11.42
N ASN A 346 16.30 -17.61 11.72
CA ASN A 346 14.94 -17.49 12.19
C ASN A 346 14.03 -16.88 11.11
N LEU A 347 12.71 -16.95 11.29
CA LEU A 347 11.76 -16.35 10.35
C LEU A 347 11.81 -14.80 10.33
N GLU A 348 12.38 -14.18 11.35
CA GLU A 348 12.67 -12.74 11.45
C GLU A 348 11.44 -11.84 11.18
N LEU A 349 10.27 -12.27 11.62
CA LEU A 349 9.02 -11.50 11.53
C LEU A 349 8.39 -11.36 12.92
N ASN A 350 9.11 -10.70 13.83
CA ASN A 350 8.82 -10.67 15.25
C ASN A 350 7.46 -10.08 15.61
N TRP A 351 6.99 -9.08 14.86
CA TRP A 351 5.69 -8.46 15.12
C TRP A 351 4.52 -9.40 14.86
N LEU A 352 4.67 -10.42 14.03
CA LEU A 352 3.61 -11.36 13.64
C LEU A 352 3.73 -12.71 14.36
N LEU A 353 4.96 -13.22 14.48
CA LEU A 353 5.22 -14.59 14.96
C LEU A 353 5.77 -14.64 16.38
N GLY A 354 6.11 -13.48 16.97
CA GLY A 354 6.91 -13.44 18.18
C GLY A 354 8.38 -13.74 17.88
N LYS A 355 9.15 -14.02 18.94
CA LYS A 355 10.61 -14.23 18.82
C LYS A 355 10.96 -15.67 18.54
N ASP A 356 12.11 -15.86 17.91
CA ASP A 356 12.88 -17.10 17.84
C ASP A 356 12.20 -18.29 17.14
N VAL A 357 11.27 -18.03 16.21
CA VAL A 357 10.75 -19.09 15.35
C VAL A 357 11.82 -19.43 14.30
N GLN A 358 12.41 -20.61 14.45
CA GLN A 358 13.52 -21.06 13.59
C GLN A 358 13.02 -21.50 12.21
N CYS A 359 13.86 -21.29 11.22
CA CYS A 359 13.67 -21.85 9.90
C CYS A 359 13.80 -23.39 9.94
N THR A 360 12.90 -24.05 9.25
CA THR A 360 12.87 -25.53 9.15
C THR A 360 13.43 -25.98 7.81
N LYS A 361 14.36 -26.92 7.84
CA LYS A 361 14.92 -27.50 6.61
C LYS A 361 13.86 -28.27 5.83
N ALA A 362 13.74 -27.95 4.55
CA ALA A 362 12.87 -28.65 3.62
C ALA A 362 13.56 -28.77 2.24
N PRO A 363 13.71 -29.97 1.70
CA PRO A 363 14.40 -30.21 0.44
C PRO A 363 13.48 -29.95 -0.76
N VAL A 364 13.13 -28.70 -0.97
CA VAL A 364 12.29 -28.26 -2.10
C VAL A 364 13.10 -27.33 -2.99
N PRO A 365 12.94 -27.39 -4.31
CA PRO A 365 13.57 -26.43 -5.21
C PRO A 365 12.91 -25.05 -5.04
N ILE A 366 13.73 -24.03 -4.84
CA ILE A 366 13.28 -22.63 -4.79
C ILE A 366 13.66 -21.98 -6.11
N ASP A 367 12.71 -21.91 -7.02
CA ASP A 367 12.85 -21.21 -8.29
C ASP A 367 12.34 -19.76 -8.24
N ASP A 368 12.31 -19.08 -9.37
CA ASP A 368 11.88 -17.66 -9.45
C ASP A 368 10.37 -17.47 -9.25
N ASN A 369 9.59 -18.55 -9.34
CA ASN A 369 8.12 -18.54 -9.18
C ASN A 369 7.65 -19.21 -7.88
N PHE A 370 8.59 -19.56 -6.99
CA PHE A 370 8.27 -20.24 -5.75
C PHE A 370 7.30 -19.43 -4.87
N CYS A 371 6.18 -20.04 -4.50
CA CYS A 371 5.08 -19.39 -3.77
C CYS A 371 4.91 -19.90 -2.32
N GLY A 372 5.96 -20.46 -1.72
CA GLY A 372 5.93 -20.90 -0.33
C GLY A 372 5.22 -22.24 -0.11
N LEU A 373 5.34 -22.71 1.09
CA LEU A 373 4.65 -23.88 1.65
C LEU A 373 4.03 -23.49 2.99
N ASP A 374 3.38 -24.42 3.65
CA ASP A 374 2.84 -24.25 5.01
C ASP A 374 3.91 -24.19 6.12
N ILE A 375 5.16 -24.36 5.77
CA ILE A 375 6.33 -24.18 6.65
C ILE A 375 7.13 -22.93 6.25
N ASN A 376 7.96 -22.41 7.17
CA ASN A 376 8.80 -21.23 6.94
C ASN A 376 8.06 -19.99 6.44
N GLN A 377 6.84 -19.83 6.91
CA GLN A 377 5.97 -18.72 6.52
C GLN A 377 5.15 -18.21 7.73
N PRO A 378 4.81 -16.93 7.73
CA PRO A 378 5.36 -15.87 6.88
C PRO A 378 6.83 -15.60 7.18
N LEU A 379 7.58 -15.15 6.17
CA LEU A 379 9.03 -14.98 6.26
C LEU A 379 9.40 -13.49 6.28
N GLY A 380 10.27 -13.11 7.20
CA GLY A 380 10.94 -11.82 7.24
C GLY A 380 12.42 -11.94 6.96
N GLY A 381 13.13 -10.81 7.08
CA GLY A 381 14.57 -10.71 7.00
C GLY A 381 15.05 -9.40 7.58
N SER A 382 16.30 -9.37 8.01
CA SER A 382 16.97 -8.19 8.57
C SER A 382 17.89 -7.49 7.56
N THR A 383 18.34 -8.18 6.52
CA THR A 383 19.18 -7.58 5.49
C THR A 383 18.38 -6.70 4.56
N PRO A 384 18.67 -5.38 4.49
CA PRO A 384 17.89 -4.47 3.65
C PRO A 384 18.16 -4.68 2.16
N VAL A 385 17.13 -4.51 1.36
CA VAL A 385 17.26 -4.34 -0.09
C VAL A 385 17.76 -2.92 -0.34
N GLU A 386 18.96 -2.80 -0.91
CA GLU A 386 19.58 -1.51 -1.19
C GLU A 386 19.31 -1.05 -2.62
N GLY A 387 18.77 0.16 -2.75
CA GLY A 387 18.54 0.81 -4.04
C GLY A 387 19.73 1.66 -4.49
N LEU A 388 19.78 1.92 -5.79
CA LEU A 388 20.71 2.91 -6.35
C LEU A 388 20.20 4.32 -6.04
N THR A 389 20.99 5.11 -5.31
CA THR A 389 20.65 6.51 -5.04
C THR A 389 20.92 7.37 -6.28
N LEU A 390 19.85 7.92 -6.86
CA LEU A 390 19.91 8.75 -8.05
C LEU A 390 20.12 10.24 -7.71
N TYR A 391 19.41 10.74 -6.70
CA TYR A 391 19.42 12.14 -6.31
C TYR A 391 19.16 12.31 -4.81
N THR A 392 19.77 13.32 -4.20
CA THR A 392 19.53 13.70 -2.80
C THR A 392 19.32 15.20 -2.67
N THR A 393 18.51 15.62 -1.69
CA THR A 393 18.29 17.02 -1.31
C THR A 393 18.14 17.15 0.19
N SER A 394 18.62 18.27 0.76
CA SER A 394 18.55 18.56 2.20
C SER A 394 17.68 19.76 2.58
N ARG A 395 17.07 20.44 1.60
CA ARG A 395 16.37 21.71 1.86
C ARG A 395 14.86 21.68 1.65
N ASP A 396 14.37 20.74 0.88
CA ASP A 396 12.95 20.69 0.50
C ASP A 396 12.59 19.23 0.21
N ARG A 397 12.04 18.56 1.23
CA ARG A 397 11.77 17.12 1.18
C ARG A 397 10.95 16.74 -0.03
N MET A 398 11.42 15.75 -0.76
CA MET A 398 10.67 15.10 -1.81
C MET A 398 9.51 14.30 -1.20
N THR A 399 8.30 14.44 -1.75
CA THR A 399 7.06 13.88 -1.20
C THR A 399 6.24 13.06 -2.18
N SER A 400 6.54 13.17 -3.46
CA SER A 400 5.87 12.40 -4.51
C SER A 400 6.80 12.15 -5.68
N VAL A 401 6.55 11.08 -6.42
CA VAL A 401 7.35 10.68 -7.57
C VAL A 401 6.48 10.08 -8.67
N ALA A 402 6.82 10.37 -9.90
CA ALA A 402 6.30 9.69 -11.09
C ALA A 402 7.41 9.60 -12.13
N SER A 403 7.39 8.58 -12.96
CA SER A 403 8.36 8.39 -14.02
C SER A 403 7.71 7.90 -15.30
N TYR A 404 8.28 8.27 -16.43
CA TYR A 404 7.97 7.69 -17.73
C TYR A 404 9.20 7.71 -18.64
N VAL A 405 9.14 6.96 -19.71
CA VAL A 405 10.22 6.94 -20.72
C VAL A 405 9.90 7.95 -21.81
N TYR A 406 10.87 8.83 -22.08
CA TYR A 406 10.80 9.77 -23.18
C TYR A 406 12.08 9.70 -24.03
N ASN A 407 11.94 9.43 -25.31
CA ASN A 407 13.06 9.23 -26.26
C ASN A 407 14.18 8.31 -25.72
N GLY A 408 13.79 7.16 -25.13
CA GLY A 408 14.72 6.19 -24.55
C GLY A 408 15.34 6.58 -23.20
N TYR A 409 14.96 7.71 -22.62
CA TYR A 409 15.44 8.15 -21.31
C TYR A 409 14.37 8.02 -20.24
N SER A 410 14.75 7.55 -19.05
CA SER A 410 13.91 7.63 -17.86
C SER A 410 13.79 9.09 -17.42
N VAL A 411 12.60 9.64 -17.46
CA VAL A 411 12.30 10.98 -16.94
C VAL A 411 11.54 10.83 -15.62
N VAL A 412 12.08 11.40 -14.56
CA VAL A 412 11.50 11.32 -13.23
C VAL A 412 11.04 12.71 -12.79
N PHE A 413 9.79 12.80 -12.39
CA PHE A 413 9.21 14.00 -11.78
C PHE A 413 9.09 13.79 -10.28
N VAL A 414 9.48 14.81 -9.54
CA VAL A 414 9.44 14.78 -8.08
C VAL A 414 8.71 16.03 -7.58
N GLY A 415 7.65 15.81 -6.81
CA GLY A 415 6.98 16.84 -6.03
C GLY A 415 7.65 17.02 -4.68
N THR A 416 7.67 18.25 -4.16
CA THR A 416 8.30 18.57 -2.88
C THR A 416 7.30 19.11 -1.86
N LYS A 417 7.70 19.09 -0.58
CA LYS A 417 6.92 19.62 0.55
C LYS A 417 6.48 21.08 0.35
N SER A 418 7.32 21.91 -0.29
CA SER A 418 7.00 23.30 -0.58
C SER A 418 6.12 23.52 -1.82
N GLY A 419 5.63 22.45 -2.45
CA GLY A 419 4.78 22.50 -3.65
C GLY A 419 5.55 22.72 -4.95
N LYS A 420 6.85 22.48 -4.99
CA LYS A 420 7.65 22.57 -6.22
C LYS A 420 7.64 21.25 -6.97
N LEU A 421 7.67 21.32 -8.29
CA LEU A 421 7.89 20.21 -9.19
C LEU A 421 9.33 20.28 -9.73
N LYS A 422 10.07 19.20 -9.59
CA LYS A 422 11.42 19.01 -10.14
C LYS A 422 11.38 17.92 -11.21
N LYS A 423 12.20 18.07 -12.22
CA LYS A 423 12.41 17.11 -13.31
C LYS A 423 13.90 16.71 -13.34
#